data_dbf0915209f395f9e213e97e73bb8b7b
#
_entry.id   dbf0915209f395f9e213e97e73bb8b7b
#
_cell.length_a   1.000
_cell.length_b   1.000
_cell.length_c   1.000
_cell.angle_alpha   90.00
_cell.angle_beta   90.00
_cell.angle_gamma   90.00
#
_symmetry.space_group_name_H-M   'P 1'
#
loop_
_entity.id
_entity.type
_entity.pdbx_description
1 polymer ?
#
loop_
_entity_poly.entity_id
_entity_poly.type
_entity_poly.pdbx_seq_one_letter_code
_entity_poly.pdbx_strand_id
1 'polypeptide(L)'
;MNKIFKVIWNRTTQSLVVTSELAKGQVKSSSDVSVPTVVGRVSKLFKLSAIALATLGVAGQASAITSTMTQFSGNASNYLVAAGGGTATGTGAIAIGHTSKANNGGVAIGRFSEGTGSNSSAYGIATKATGTKSVAVGSDAKAISDYAIAMGAGAQGANVSATAVGHNATATGNAATALGANANASNQSTIAISAGPNTTTASGVGSIAIGTNVTSSGAGNIATGANANATGDGAIATGLGSVANGNNALAVGTNTSATGANDVALGAGSVTGSRNALTSITINGAEVGNNGQESGTSVLAVGNSTSARQVQYVSSGLISATSTDAINGSQLYNVITVVNSTASTATAAKTAADNAQATAGNAQSTATAAKSVADLSQTIATTASMTATTAKTTANNALELANQAANIYFHVNDGTEDIDRLPSEESLRTNGGSVRSSAG
;
A
#
# COMPACT_ATOMS: atom_id res chain seq x y z
N MET A 1 -13.90 1.59 67.72
CA MET A 1 -14.88 0.59 67.29
C MET A 1 -14.77 0.36 65.85
N ASN A 2 -14.16 -0.78 65.44
CA ASN A 2 -14.09 -1.18 64.02
C ASN A 2 -15.46 -1.64 63.55
N LYS A 3 -16.06 -0.93 62.59
CA LYS A 3 -17.30 -1.37 61.96
C LYS A 3 -16.90 -2.25 60.76
N ILE A 4 -17.10 -3.55 60.91
CA ILE A 4 -16.89 -4.52 59.85
C ILE A 4 -18.16 -4.59 59.00
N PHE A 5 -18.03 -4.42 57.70
CA PHE A 5 -19.13 -4.48 56.74
C PHE A 5 -18.88 -5.64 55.76
N LYS A 6 -19.98 -6.33 55.40
CA LYS A 6 -19.96 -7.40 54.40
C LYS A 6 -20.66 -6.93 53.13
N VAL A 7 -20.06 -7.19 51.99
CA VAL A 7 -20.67 -6.93 50.68
C VAL A 7 -21.39 -8.20 50.24
N ILE A 8 -22.68 -8.10 49.95
CA ILE A 8 -23.50 -9.21 49.46
C ILE A 8 -24.15 -8.83 48.14
N TRP A 9 -24.33 -9.81 47.28
CA TRP A 9 -25.03 -9.63 46.01
C TRP A 9 -26.52 -9.70 46.21
N ASN A 10 -27.25 -8.61 45.96
CA ASN A 10 -28.71 -8.61 45.97
C ASN A 10 -29.24 -9.09 44.62
N ARG A 11 -29.83 -10.25 44.59
CA ARG A 11 -30.41 -10.88 43.39
C ARG A 11 -31.64 -10.16 42.84
N THR A 12 -32.35 -9.41 43.66
CA THR A 12 -33.57 -8.69 43.25
C THR A 12 -33.23 -7.38 42.53
N THR A 13 -32.22 -6.68 42.98
CA THR A 13 -31.77 -5.41 42.38
C THR A 13 -30.56 -5.57 41.49
N GLN A 14 -29.99 -6.78 41.37
CA GLN A 14 -28.79 -7.11 40.60
C GLN A 14 -27.60 -6.17 40.86
N SER A 15 -27.42 -5.82 42.13
CA SER A 15 -26.35 -4.93 42.57
C SER A 15 -25.66 -5.41 43.84
N LEU A 16 -24.43 -4.98 44.07
CA LEU A 16 -23.68 -5.22 45.29
C LEU A 16 -24.15 -4.23 46.36
N VAL A 17 -24.58 -4.75 47.52
CA VAL A 17 -25.03 -3.95 48.65
C VAL A 17 -24.14 -4.21 49.86
N VAL A 18 -23.72 -3.15 50.54
CA VAL A 18 -22.95 -3.21 51.79
C VAL A 18 -23.91 -3.32 52.95
N THR A 19 -23.74 -4.38 53.75
CA THR A 19 -24.56 -4.60 54.96
C THR A 19 -23.67 -4.81 56.16
N SER A 20 -24.19 -4.56 57.37
CA SER A 20 -23.46 -4.85 58.62
C SER A 20 -23.42 -6.34 58.88
N GLU A 21 -22.35 -6.84 59.49
CA GLU A 21 -22.24 -8.27 59.88
C GLU A 21 -23.34 -8.79 60.84
N LEU A 22 -24.08 -7.89 61.44
CA LEU A 22 -25.17 -8.25 62.35
C LEU A 22 -26.50 -8.53 61.63
N ALA A 23 -26.58 -8.35 60.34
CA ALA A 23 -27.76 -8.71 59.56
C ALA A 23 -27.84 -10.23 59.41
N LYS A 24 -28.52 -10.90 60.24
CA LYS A 24 -28.86 -12.32 60.08
C LYS A 24 -29.79 -12.46 58.89
N GLY A 25 -29.24 -12.99 57.76
CA GLY A 25 -30.05 -13.39 56.62
C GLY A 25 -31.02 -14.50 57.07
N GLN A 26 -32.31 -14.19 57.20
CA GLN A 26 -33.33 -15.23 57.25
C GLN A 26 -33.40 -15.82 55.81
N VAL A 27 -32.76 -16.94 55.63
CA VAL A 27 -33.08 -17.85 54.52
C VAL A 27 -34.46 -18.43 54.91
N LYS A 28 -35.52 -17.96 54.30
CA LYS A 28 -36.73 -18.73 54.19
C LYS A 28 -36.43 -19.96 53.36
N SER A 29 -36.08 -21.04 53.96
CA SER A 29 -36.28 -22.37 53.46
C SER A 29 -37.77 -22.48 53.11
N SER A 30 -38.09 -22.56 51.80
CA SER A 30 -39.41 -23.06 51.42
C SER A 30 -39.43 -24.53 51.76
N SER A 31 -39.95 -24.79 52.97
CA SER A 31 -40.27 -26.13 53.43
C SER A 31 -41.21 -26.79 52.46
N ASP A 32 -40.85 -27.97 52.12
CA ASP A 32 -41.70 -29.12 51.89
C ASP A 32 -43.12 -28.85 51.40
N VAL A 33 -43.28 -28.84 50.11
CA VAL A 33 -44.48 -29.40 49.52
C VAL A 33 -44.27 -30.91 49.48
N SER A 34 -44.73 -31.60 50.52
CA SER A 34 -44.93 -33.03 50.46
C SER A 34 -45.92 -33.34 49.36
N VAL A 35 -45.37 -33.83 48.23
CA VAL A 35 -46.21 -34.41 47.20
C VAL A 35 -46.69 -35.76 47.70
N PRO A 36 -48.03 -35.93 47.89
CA PRO A 36 -48.56 -37.28 48.21
C PRO A 36 -48.28 -38.16 47.02
N THR A 37 -47.58 -39.24 47.27
CA THR A 37 -47.32 -40.33 46.35
C THR A 37 -48.64 -41.01 45.96
N VAL A 38 -49.31 -40.53 44.92
CA VAL A 38 -50.38 -41.26 44.24
C VAL A 38 -49.81 -41.88 42.97
N VAL A 39 -49.09 -42.96 43.23
CA VAL A 39 -48.73 -43.87 42.17
C VAL A 39 -49.94 -44.75 41.90
N GLY A 40 -50.65 -44.56 40.82
CA GLY A 40 -51.59 -45.57 40.41
C GLY A 40 -52.77 -45.17 39.56
N ARG A 41 -53.01 -43.90 39.18
CA ARG A 41 -54.18 -43.57 38.35
C ARG A 41 -54.00 -42.39 37.41
N VAL A 42 -52.79 -42.12 36.86
CA VAL A 42 -52.52 -40.93 36.05
C VAL A 42 -52.49 -41.21 34.56
N SER A 43 -52.54 -42.46 34.12
CA SER A 43 -52.44 -42.78 32.70
C SER A 43 -53.72 -42.48 31.86
N LYS A 44 -54.85 -42.21 32.55
CA LYS A 44 -56.10 -41.82 31.85
C LYS A 44 -56.42 -40.33 31.93
N LEU A 45 -55.86 -39.58 32.89
CA LEU A 45 -56.11 -38.13 33.02
C LEU A 45 -55.21 -37.30 32.11
N PHE A 46 -54.01 -37.78 31.74
CA PHE A 46 -53.12 -37.06 30.82
C PHE A 46 -53.66 -37.07 29.37
N LYS A 47 -54.48 -38.02 29.00
CA LYS A 47 -55.10 -37.99 27.65
C LYS A 47 -56.29 -37.02 27.57
N LEU A 48 -56.93 -36.65 28.70
CA LEU A 48 -58.03 -35.67 28.72
C LEU A 48 -57.50 -34.22 28.88
N SER A 49 -56.40 -33.99 29.53
CA SER A 49 -55.86 -32.63 29.73
C SER A 49 -55.22 -32.09 28.44
N ALA A 50 -54.67 -32.94 27.57
CA ALA A 50 -54.19 -32.53 26.25
C ALA A 50 -55.32 -32.11 25.30
N ILE A 51 -56.50 -32.71 25.46
CA ILE A 51 -57.70 -32.35 24.66
C ILE A 51 -58.44 -31.15 25.31
N ALA A 52 -58.42 -30.98 26.64
CA ALA A 52 -59.05 -29.84 27.30
C ALA A 52 -58.24 -28.54 27.18
N LEU A 53 -56.95 -28.60 27.02
CA LEU A 53 -56.10 -27.42 26.76
C LEU A 53 -56.23 -26.93 25.28
N ALA A 54 -56.67 -27.81 24.40
CA ALA A 54 -56.94 -27.47 23.00
C ALA A 54 -58.29 -26.76 22.79
N THR A 55 -59.20 -26.79 23.82
CA THR A 55 -60.54 -26.20 23.71
C THR A 55 -60.75 -24.91 24.46
N LEU A 56 -59.76 -24.47 25.28
CA LEU A 56 -59.87 -23.21 26.02
C LEU A 56 -59.09 -22.09 25.35
N GLY A 57 -59.48 -21.68 24.14
CA GLY A 57 -59.31 -20.32 23.64
C GLY A 57 -57.93 -19.64 23.73
N VAL A 58 -56.83 -20.36 23.96
CA VAL A 58 -55.47 -19.81 23.84
C VAL A 58 -54.89 -20.24 22.48
N ALA A 59 -55.72 -20.15 21.46
CA ALA A 59 -55.31 -20.49 20.07
C ALA A 59 -54.37 -19.47 19.46
N GLY A 60 -54.06 -18.39 20.11
CA GLY A 60 -53.19 -17.36 19.55
C GLY A 60 -51.69 -17.52 19.84
N GLN A 61 -51.34 -18.27 20.90
CA GLN A 61 -49.93 -18.44 21.28
C GLN A 61 -49.44 -19.89 21.09
N ALA A 62 -50.35 -20.86 21.03
CA ALA A 62 -49.97 -22.26 20.81
C ALA A 62 -49.68 -22.60 19.33
N SER A 63 -50.10 -21.75 18.38
CA SER A 63 -49.77 -21.92 16.98
C SER A 63 -48.29 -21.71 16.67
N ALA A 64 -47.57 -21.02 17.54
CA ALA A 64 -46.12 -20.83 17.35
C ALA A 64 -45.30 -22.04 17.83
N ILE A 65 -45.87 -22.91 18.68
CA ILE A 65 -45.17 -24.07 19.24
C ILE A 65 -45.59 -25.38 18.54
N THR A 66 -46.75 -25.43 17.88
CA THR A 66 -47.25 -26.59 17.14
C THR A 66 -46.88 -26.62 15.66
N SER A 67 -46.10 -25.64 15.14
CA SER A 67 -45.47 -25.84 13.86
C SER A 67 -44.33 -26.84 14.01
N THR A 68 -44.71 -28.07 14.22
CA THR A 68 -44.06 -29.28 13.75
C THR A 68 -42.52 -29.30 13.93
N MET A 69 -42.08 -29.72 15.12
CA MET A 69 -40.94 -30.62 15.10
C MET A 69 -41.37 -31.93 14.43
N THR A 70 -41.71 -31.84 13.16
CA THR A 70 -41.94 -33.00 12.32
C THR A 70 -40.60 -33.52 11.84
N GLN A 71 -40.23 -34.60 12.43
CA GLN A 71 -39.13 -35.50 12.12
C GLN A 71 -37.78 -35.22 12.78
N PHE A 72 -37.67 -35.63 14.07
CA PHE A 72 -36.49 -36.38 14.42
C PHE A 72 -36.73 -37.83 13.92
N SER A 73 -36.66 -38.07 12.64
CA SER A 73 -36.68 -39.38 12.07
C SER A 73 -35.26 -39.95 12.09
N GLY A 74 -34.84 -40.45 13.25
CA GLY A 74 -33.56 -41.09 13.39
C GLY A 74 -33.64 -42.56 13.05
N ASN A 75 -33.33 -42.96 11.84
CA ASN A 75 -32.65 -44.21 11.60
C ASN A 75 -31.14 -43.94 11.70
N ALA A 76 -30.33 -44.84 12.28
CA ALA A 76 -28.92 -44.61 12.60
C ALA A 76 -28.00 -44.18 11.41
N SER A 77 -28.55 -43.99 10.24
CA SER A 77 -27.86 -43.55 9.02
C SER A 77 -28.32 -42.20 8.45
N ASN A 78 -29.46 -41.63 8.89
CA ASN A 78 -30.03 -40.42 8.28
C ASN A 78 -30.59 -39.49 9.37
N TYR A 79 -29.76 -38.63 9.95
CA TYR A 79 -30.23 -37.59 10.85
C TYR A 79 -30.73 -36.38 10.03
N LEU A 80 -32.03 -36.14 10.02
CA LEU A 80 -32.67 -34.98 9.38
C LEU A 80 -33.32 -34.12 10.46
N VAL A 81 -33.12 -32.80 10.40
CA VAL A 81 -33.81 -31.84 11.26
C VAL A 81 -34.52 -30.83 10.38
N ALA A 82 -35.86 -30.81 10.42
CA ALA A 82 -36.68 -29.80 9.76
C ALA A 82 -37.57 -29.13 10.80
N ALA A 83 -37.54 -27.80 10.93
CA ALA A 83 -38.36 -27.05 11.86
C ALA A 83 -38.80 -25.70 11.31
N GLY A 84 -39.95 -25.18 11.76
CA GLY A 84 -40.44 -23.87 11.34
C GLY A 84 -40.79 -23.73 9.88
N GLY A 85 -41.22 -24.83 9.18
CA GLY A 85 -41.53 -24.83 7.76
C GLY A 85 -40.28 -24.98 6.87
N GLY A 86 -39.18 -25.44 7.41
CA GLY A 86 -37.97 -25.78 6.65
C GLY A 86 -38.11 -27.14 5.92
N THR A 87 -37.28 -27.34 4.90
CA THR A 87 -37.21 -28.59 4.11
C THR A 87 -35.77 -29.14 4.22
N ALA A 88 -35.61 -30.29 4.88
CA ALA A 88 -34.34 -31.00 4.96
C ALA A 88 -34.45 -32.27 4.07
N THR A 89 -33.48 -32.47 3.17
CA THR A 89 -33.43 -33.62 2.28
C THR A 89 -32.01 -34.24 2.27
N GLY A 90 -31.94 -35.55 2.20
CA GLY A 90 -30.66 -36.26 2.23
C GLY A 90 -30.07 -36.41 3.63
N THR A 91 -28.98 -37.16 3.71
CA THR A 91 -28.36 -37.57 4.99
C THR A 91 -27.76 -36.41 5.75
N GLY A 92 -28.09 -36.27 7.04
CA GLY A 92 -27.49 -35.28 7.94
C GLY A 92 -27.93 -33.82 7.71
N ALA A 93 -28.98 -33.57 6.94
CA ALA A 93 -29.44 -32.22 6.64
C ALA A 93 -30.19 -31.57 7.83
N ILE A 94 -29.95 -30.28 8.06
CA ILE A 94 -30.60 -29.48 9.10
C ILE A 94 -31.22 -28.23 8.45
N ALA A 95 -32.57 -28.10 8.47
CA ALA A 95 -33.27 -26.92 7.96
C ALA A 95 -34.19 -26.33 9.05
N ILE A 96 -33.86 -25.17 9.55
CA ILE A 96 -34.62 -24.48 10.61
C ILE A 96 -35.01 -23.07 10.14
N GLY A 97 -36.30 -22.85 10.00
CA GLY A 97 -36.85 -21.56 9.59
C GLY A 97 -37.84 -21.66 8.42
N HIS A 98 -38.66 -20.61 8.29
CA HIS A 98 -39.67 -20.58 7.23
C HIS A 98 -39.02 -20.65 5.83
N THR A 99 -39.40 -21.64 5.04
CA THR A 99 -38.86 -21.90 3.70
C THR A 99 -37.34 -22.12 3.65
N SER A 100 -36.72 -22.52 4.74
CA SER A 100 -35.31 -22.92 4.73
C SER A 100 -35.14 -24.26 4.00
N LYS A 101 -33.97 -24.44 3.32
CA LYS A 101 -33.69 -25.66 2.54
C LYS A 101 -32.29 -26.16 2.85
N ALA A 102 -32.17 -27.45 3.18
CA ALA A 102 -30.90 -28.10 3.40
C ALA A 102 -30.84 -29.48 2.73
N ASN A 103 -29.68 -29.82 2.12
CA ASN A 103 -29.43 -31.10 1.48
C ASN A 103 -28.15 -31.75 1.98
N ASN A 104 -28.03 -33.05 1.96
CA ASN A 104 -26.81 -33.85 2.12
C ASN A 104 -25.74 -33.27 3.05
N GLY A 105 -25.95 -33.37 4.36
CA GLY A 105 -25.07 -32.77 5.37
C GLY A 105 -25.11 -31.24 5.45
N GLY A 106 -25.97 -30.61 4.66
CA GLY A 106 -26.15 -29.17 4.67
C GLY A 106 -26.89 -28.68 5.91
N VAL A 107 -26.54 -27.48 6.35
CA VAL A 107 -27.21 -26.77 7.45
C VAL A 107 -27.80 -25.47 6.90
N ALA A 108 -29.10 -25.23 7.12
CA ALA A 108 -29.79 -24.00 6.78
C ALA A 108 -30.60 -23.49 7.97
N ILE A 109 -30.15 -22.42 8.60
CA ILE A 109 -30.80 -21.81 9.76
C ILE A 109 -31.17 -20.36 9.46
N GLY A 110 -32.46 -20.08 9.40
CA GLY A 110 -33.00 -18.76 9.09
C GLY A 110 -34.11 -18.81 8.05
N ARG A 111 -34.92 -17.74 8.01
CA ARG A 111 -36.00 -17.62 7.01
C ARG A 111 -35.38 -17.50 5.60
N PHE A 112 -35.85 -18.33 4.65
CA PHE A 112 -35.36 -18.41 3.27
C PHE A 112 -33.88 -18.81 3.16
N SER A 113 -33.28 -19.38 4.17
CA SER A 113 -31.90 -19.86 4.11
C SER A 113 -31.78 -21.11 3.22
N GLU A 114 -30.70 -21.22 2.47
CA GLU A 114 -30.43 -22.33 1.56
C GLU A 114 -29.03 -22.92 1.83
N GLY A 115 -28.95 -24.05 2.51
CA GLY A 115 -27.75 -24.87 2.71
C GLY A 115 -27.83 -26.12 1.80
N THR A 116 -27.88 -25.91 0.47
CA THR A 116 -28.16 -26.97 -0.49
C THR A 116 -26.94 -27.62 -1.10
N GLY A 117 -25.75 -27.04 -0.92
CA GLY A 117 -24.49 -27.68 -1.23
C GLY A 117 -24.20 -28.87 -0.26
N SER A 118 -23.50 -29.89 -0.74
CA SER A 118 -23.10 -31.00 0.12
C SER A 118 -22.17 -30.50 1.26
N ASN A 119 -22.53 -30.81 2.51
CA ASN A 119 -21.81 -30.33 3.71
C ASN A 119 -21.68 -28.80 3.80
N SER A 120 -22.63 -28.06 3.26
CA SER A 120 -22.64 -26.59 3.32
C SER A 120 -23.31 -26.08 4.60
N SER A 121 -23.05 -24.81 4.94
CA SER A 121 -23.60 -24.16 6.15
C SER A 121 -24.14 -22.78 5.82
N ALA A 122 -25.45 -22.54 6.01
CA ALA A 122 -26.14 -21.27 5.78
C ALA A 122 -26.82 -20.78 7.06
N TYR A 123 -26.36 -19.65 7.62
CA TYR A 123 -26.90 -19.05 8.83
C TYR A 123 -27.34 -17.61 8.59
N GLY A 124 -28.62 -17.34 8.60
CA GLY A 124 -29.19 -16.00 8.46
C GLY A 124 -30.43 -15.97 7.55
N ILE A 125 -31.01 -14.77 7.37
CA ILE A 125 -32.17 -14.57 6.49
C ILE A 125 -31.69 -14.52 5.05
N ALA A 126 -32.36 -15.27 4.16
CA ALA A 126 -32.07 -15.34 2.72
C ALA A 126 -30.59 -15.73 2.38
N THR A 127 -29.91 -16.35 3.33
CA THR A 127 -28.52 -16.79 3.19
C THR A 127 -28.43 -18.00 2.26
N LYS A 128 -27.43 -18.06 1.39
CA LYS A 128 -27.23 -19.13 0.41
C LYS A 128 -25.86 -19.75 0.50
N ALA A 129 -25.78 -21.02 0.88
CA ALA A 129 -24.60 -21.87 0.80
C ALA A 129 -24.91 -23.03 -0.16
N THR A 130 -24.70 -22.82 -1.45
CA THR A 130 -25.09 -23.76 -2.51
C THR A 130 -23.93 -24.56 -3.10
N GLY A 131 -22.68 -24.10 -2.88
CA GLY A 131 -21.49 -24.87 -3.23
C GLY A 131 -21.19 -25.98 -2.23
N THR A 132 -20.49 -27.01 -2.64
CA THR A 132 -20.01 -28.10 -1.78
C THR A 132 -19.07 -27.55 -0.72
N LYS A 133 -19.31 -27.90 0.57
CA LYS A 133 -18.50 -27.41 1.71
C LYS A 133 -18.43 -25.89 1.81
N SER A 134 -19.39 -25.18 1.27
CA SER A 134 -19.48 -23.72 1.34
C SER A 134 -20.04 -23.26 2.69
N VAL A 135 -19.66 -22.05 3.11
CA VAL A 135 -20.13 -21.43 4.37
C VAL A 135 -20.68 -20.04 4.08
N ALA A 136 -21.96 -19.81 4.39
CA ALA A 136 -22.59 -18.50 4.28
C ALA A 136 -23.18 -18.08 5.64
N VAL A 137 -22.80 -16.94 6.18
CA VAL A 137 -23.25 -16.42 7.48
C VAL A 137 -23.60 -14.95 7.35
N GLY A 138 -24.84 -14.59 7.62
CA GLY A 138 -25.34 -13.21 7.55
C GLY A 138 -26.56 -13.08 6.66
N SER A 139 -27.32 -12.00 6.80
CA SER A 139 -28.46 -11.74 5.92
C SER A 139 -27.99 -11.55 4.48
N ASP A 140 -28.63 -12.23 3.52
CA ASP A 140 -28.32 -12.21 2.10
C ASP A 140 -26.86 -12.64 1.74
N ALA A 141 -26.14 -13.28 2.67
CA ALA A 141 -24.83 -13.82 2.38
C ALA A 141 -24.91 -14.98 1.35
N LYS A 142 -24.00 -15.03 0.39
CA LYS A 142 -24.00 -15.96 -0.74
C LYS A 142 -22.65 -16.64 -0.91
N ALA A 143 -22.54 -17.92 -0.59
CA ALA A 143 -21.42 -18.79 -0.88
C ALA A 143 -21.88 -19.84 -1.90
N ILE A 144 -21.78 -19.50 -3.19
CA ILE A 144 -22.50 -20.23 -4.25
C ILE A 144 -21.65 -21.29 -4.97
N SER A 145 -20.34 -21.26 -4.80
CA SER A 145 -19.41 -22.23 -5.39
C SER A 145 -18.74 -23.10 -4.34
N ASP A 146 -18.08 -24.17 -4.77
CA ASP A 146 -17.41 -25.12 -3.89
C ASP A 146 -16.32 -24.46 -3.05
N TYR A 147 -16.29 -24.81 -1.76
CA TYR A 147 -15.36 -24.27 -0.75
C TYR A 147 -15.45 -22.75 -0.55
N ALA A 148 -16.48 -22.09 -1.09
CA ALA A 148 -16.64 -20.66 -0.93
C ALA A 148 -17.07 -20.30 0.50
N ILE A 149 -16.60 -19.16 0.99
CA ILE A 149 -16.95 -18.58 2.29
C ILE A 149 -17.56 -17.20 2.05
N ALA A 150 -18.73 -16.92 2.63
CA ALA A 150 -19.36 -15.61 2.65
C ALA A 150 -19.85 -15.29 4.06
N MET A 151 -19.17 -14.38 4.76
CA MET A 151 -19.50 -14.01 6.16
C MET A 151 -19.73 -12.51 6.27
N GLY A 152 -20.96 -12.12 6.53
CA GLY A 152 -21.40 -10.73 6.64
C GLY A 152 -22.68 -10.49 5.86
N ALA A 153 -23.45 -9.46 6.22
CA ALA A 153 -24.66 -9.11 5.48
C ALA A 153 -24.28 -8.72 4.04
N GLY A 154 -24.93 -9.34 3.04
CA GLY A 154 -24.65 -9.11 1.63
C GLY A 154 -23.30 -9.65 1.12
N ALA A 155 -22.52 -10.37 1.94
CA ALA A 155 -21.24 -10.93 1.52
C ALA A 155 -21.41 -11.95 0.38
N GLN A 156 -20.52 -11.99 -0.60
CA GLN A 156 -20.58 -12.87 -1.75
C GLN A 156 -19.26 -13.60 -2.02
N GLY A 157 -19.24 -14.91 -1.82
CA GLY A 157 -18.19 -15.83 -2.29
C GLY A 157 -18.72 -16.56 -3.54
N ALA A 158 -18.45 -16.03 -4.74
CA ALA A 158 -19.14 -16.46 -5.94
C ALA A 158 -18.39 -17.49 -6.77
N ASN A 159 -17.13 -17.76 -6.48
CA ASN A 159 -16.33 -18.73 -7.23
C ASN A 159 -15.64 -19.74 -6.29
N VAL A 160 -15.04 -20.77 -6.89
CA VAL A 160 -14.37 -21.84 -6.14
C VAL A 160 -13.31 -21.29 -5.20
N SER A 161 -13.34 -21.72 -3.93
CA SER A 161 -12.44 -21.28 -2.86
C SER A 161 -12.42 -19.77 -2.63
N ALA A 162 -13.43 -19.04 -3.09
CA ALA A 162 -13.54 -17.60 -2.83
C ALA A 162 -13.92 -17.33 -1.38
N THR A 163 -13.27 -16.36 -0.74
CA THR A 163 -13.51 -15.96 0.64
C THR A 163 -13.94 -14.51 0.70
N ALA A 164 -15.18 -14.24 1.13
CA ALA A 164 -15.72 -12.90 1.35
C ALA A 164 -16.14 -12.73 2.81
N VAL A 165 -15.48 -11.85 3.56
CA VAL A 165 -15.76 -11.59 4.97
C VAL A 165 -15.92 -10.10 5.21
N GLY A 166 -17.13 -9.68 5.53
CA GLY A 166 -17.49 -8.27 5.78
C GLY A 166 -18.83 -7.91 5.15
N HIS A 167 -19.41 -6.79 5.58
CA HIS A 167 -20.64 -6.26 4.98
C HIS A 167 -20.39 -5.92 3.49
N ASN A 168 -21.21 -6.49 2.60
CA ASN A 168 -21.07 -6.35 1.15
C ASN A 168 -19.67 -6.72 0.58
N ALA A 169 -18.87 -7.51 1.30
CA ALA A 169 -17.63 -8.03 0.76
C ALA A 169 -17.92 -8.94 -0.45
N THR A 170 -17.18 -8.79 -1.54
CA THR A 170 -17.42 -9.50 -2.80
C THR A 170 -16.14 -10.17 -3.28
N ALA A 171 -16.12 -11.49 -3.30
CA ALA A 171 -15.05 -12.33 -3.85
C ALA A 171 -15.59 -13.13 -5.02
N THR A 172 -15.43 -12.63 -6.25
CA THR A 172 -15.97 -13.25 -7.47
C THR A 172 -14.91 -13.99 -8.28
N GLY A 173 -13.63 -13.80 -7.98
CA GLY A 173 -12.57 -14.56 -8.62
C GLY A 173 -12.37 -15.95 -8.01
N ASN A 174 -11.80 -16.87 -8.75
CA ASN A 174 -11.37 -18.17 -8.25
C ASN A 174 -10.24 -17.96 -7.21
N ALA A 175 -10.34 -18.57 -6.04
CA ALA A 175 -9.42 -18.39 -4.91
C ALA A 175 -9.22 -16.91 -4.50
N ALA A 176 -10.19 -16.04 -4.77
CA ALA A 176 -10.14 -14.64 -4.38
C ALA A 176 -10.48 -14.46 -2.91
N THR A 177 -9.88 -13.46 -2.27
CA THR A 177 -10.10 -13.10 -0.86
C THR A 177 -10.53 -11.64 -0.75
N ALA A 178 -11.75 -11.39 -0.28
CA ALA A 178 -12.29 -10.07 0.05
C ALA A 178 -12.54 -9.97 1.55
N LEU A 179 -11.80 -9.12 2.26
CA LEU A 179 -11.88 -8.97 3.71
C LEU A 179 -12.18 -7.50 4.07
N GLY A 180 -13.20 -7.28 4.86
CA GLY A 180 -13.68 -5.97 5.28
C GLY A 180 -14.90 -5.48 4.50
N ALA A 181 -15.55 -4.43 4.99
CA ALA A 181 -16.74 -3.88 4.35
C ALA A 181 -16.42 -3.34 2.94
N ASN A 182 -17.27 -3.68 1.97
CA ASN A 182 -17.13 -3.28 0.57
C ASN A 182 -15.79 -3.68 -0.09
N ALA A 183 -15.08 -4.66 0.46
CA ALA A 183 -13.92 -5.25 -0.21
C ALA A 183 -14.38 -5.97 -1.49
N ASN A 184 -13.68 -5.74 -2.61
CA ASN A 184 -14.01 -6.35 -3.90
C ASN A 184 -12.78 -7.04 -4.51
N ALA A 185 -12.77 -8.35 -4.52
CA ALA A 185 -11.76 -9.21 -5.11
C ALA A 185 -12.36 -9.94 -6.32
N SER A 186 -12.21 -9.36 -7.52
CA SER A 186 -13.02 -9.75 -8.68
C SER A 186 -12.38 -10.69 -9.68
N ASN A 187 -11.09 -10.96 -9.56
CA ASN A 187 -10.36 -11.85 -10.46
C ASN A 187 -9.64 -12.98 -9.73
N GLN A 188 -9.06 -13.92 -10.47
CA GLN A 188 -8.37 -15.08 -9.93
C GLN A 188 -7.23 -14.69 -8.99
N SER A 189 -7.18 -15.36 -7.83
CA SER A 189 -6.12 -15.19 -6.80
C SER A 189 -5.93 -13.76 -6.31
N THR A 190 -6.96 -12.91 -6.40
CA THR A 190 -6.91 -11.53 -5.92
C THR A 190 -7.13 -11.45 -4.41
N ILE A 191 -6.52 -10.42 -3.79
CA ILE A 191 -6.71 -10.11 -2.38
C ILE A 191 -7.16 -8.65 -2.26
N ALA A 192 -8.36 -8.42 -1.72
CA ALA A 192 -8.86 -7.09 -1.38
C ALA A 192 -9.13 -7.02 0.13
N ILE A 193 -8.42 -6.16 0.85
CA ILE A 193 -8.63 -5.91 2.28
C ILE A 193 -9.04 -4.46 2.48
N SER A 194 -10.32 -4.25 2.78
CA SER A 194 -10.89 -2.92 2.99
C SER A 194 -10.83 -2.53 4.47
N ALA A 195 -10.30 -1.34 4.74
CA ALA A 195 -10.21 -0.77 6.09
C ALA A 195 -11.26 0.31 6.38
N GLY A 196 -12.26 0.50 5.51
CA GLY A 196 -13.26 1.56 5.67
C GLY A 196 -14.51 1.37 4.81
N PRO A 197 -15.40 2.35 4.79
CA PRO A 197 -16.68 2.25 4.08
C PRO A 197 -16.55 2.32 2.55
N ASN A 198 -15.44 2.86 2.05
CA ASN A 198 -15.20 2.98 0.63
C ASN A 198 -14.71 1.65 0.03
N THR A 199 -15.03 1.44 -1.23
CA THR A 199 -14.66 0.21 -1.94
C THR A 199 -13.15 0.12 -2.13
N THR A 200 -12.59 -1.03 -1.75
CA THR A 200 -11.22 -1.42 -2.08
C THR A 200 -11.28 -2.53 -3.10
N THR A 201 -10.68 -2.33 -4.26
CA THR A 201 -10.83 -3.21 -5.43
C THR A 201 -9.49 -3.83 -5.84
N ALA A 202 -9.46 -5.16 -5.88
CA ALA A 202 -8.42 -5.95 -6.52
C ALA A 202 -9.02 -6.66 -7.74
N SER A 203 -8.68 -6.23 -8.96
CA SER A 203 -9.30 -6.73 -10.20
C SER A 203 -8.32 -7.31 -11.22
N GLY A 204 -7.03 -7.10 -11.09
CA GLY A 204 -6.02 -7.79 -11.89
C GLY A 204 -5.77 -9.23 -11.39
N VAL A 205 -5.46 -10.16 -12.25
CA VAL A 205 -5.10 -11.54 -11.83
C VAL A 205 -3.94 -11.50 -10.84
N GLY A 206 -4.07 -12.14 -9.68
CA GLY A 206 -3.04 -12.17 -8.64
C GLY A 206 -2.78 -10.81 -7.98
N SER A 207 -3.63 -9.80 -8.18
CA SER A 207 -3.43 -8.48 -7.61
C SER A 207 -3.81 -8.40 -6.12
N ILE A 208 -3.19 -7.45 -5.41
CA ILE A 208 -3.40 -7.21 -3.98
C ILE A 208 -3.78 -5.75 -3.77
N ALA A 209 -4.91 -5.49 -3.09
CA ALA A 209 -5.39 -4.17 -2.70
C ALA A 209 -5.65 -4.13 -1.18
N ILE A 210 -4.94 -3.28 -0.43
CA ILE A 210 -5.06 -3.20 1.03
C ILE A 210 -5.19 -1.75 1.48
N GLY A 211 -6.29 -1.41 2.12
CA GLY A 211 -6.53 -0.06 2.66
C GLY A 211 -7.95 0.44 2.39
N THR A 212 -8.17 1.74 2.43
CA THR A 212 -9.46 2.39 2.12
C THR A 212 -9.40 3.01 0.74
N ASN A 213 -10.37 2.73 -0.12
CA ASN A 213 -10.45 3.28 -1.48
C ASN A 213 -9.20 2.96 -2.32
N VAL A 214 -8.75 1.71 -2.27
CA VAL A 214 -7.56 1.24 -2.99
C VAL A 214 -7.98 0.59 -4.31
N THR A 215 -7.21 0.85 -5.35
CA THR A 215 -7.39 0.20 -6.66
C THR A 215 -6.12 -0.56 -7.06
N SER A 216 -6.27 -1.83 -7.38
CA SER A 216 -5.21 -2.72 -7.86
C SER A 216 -5.75 -3.48 -9.07
N SER A 217 -5.49 -3.00 -10.31
CA SER A 217 -6.15 -3.50 -11.51
C SER A 217 -5.23 -4.17 -12.53
N GLY A 218 -3.93 -3.95 -12.49
CA GLY A 218 -2.97 -4.68 -13.31
C GLY A 218 -2.70 -6.09 -12.78
N ALA A 219 -2.23 -6.99 -13.63
CA ALA A 219 -1.87 -8.35 -13.23
C ALA A 219 -0.65 -8.35 -12.29
N GLY A 220 -0.75 -9.10 -11.18
CA GLY A 220 0.34 -9.24 -10.22
C GLY A 220 0.75 -7.97 -9.48
N ASN A 221 -0.05 -6.91 -9.54
CA ASN A 221 0.27 -5.64 -8.89
C ASN A 221 -0.11 -5.61 -7.40
N ILE A 222 0.46 -4.65 -6.68
CA ILE A 222 0.23 -4.44 -5.25
C ILE A 222 -0.11 -2.97 -5.01
N ALA A 223 -1.27 -2.70 -4.43
CA ALA A 223 -1.64 -1.38 -3.95
C ALA A 223 -1.91 -1.42 -2.45
N THR A 224 -1.16 -0.66 -1.65
CA THR A 224 -1.28 -0.66 -0.18
C THR A 224 -1.26 0.76 0.36
N GLY A 225 -2.29 1.14 1.10
CA GLY A 225 -2.47 2.48 1.67
C GLY A 225 -3.76 3.13 1.22
N ALA A 226 -4.29 4.08 2.00
CA ALA A 226 -5.52 4.77 1.60
C ALA A 226 -5.33 5.52 0.27
N ASN A 227 -6.27 5.38 -0.66
CA ASN A 227 -6.24 5.94 -2.01
C ASN A 227 -5.01 5.49 -2.86
N ALA A 228 -4.37 4.40 -2.51
CA ALA A 228 -3.30 3.84 -3.34
C ALA A 228 -3.86 3.27 -4.65
N ASN A 229 -3.15 3.49 -5.75
CA ASN A 229 -3.58 3.09 -7.09
C ASN A 229 -2.45 2.42 -7.86
N ALA A 230 -2.57 1.13 -8.17
CA ALA A 230 -1.66 0.38 -9.00
C ALA A 230 -2.42 -0.18 -10.22
N THR A 231 -2.13 0.33 -11.41
CA THR A 231 -2.84 -0.05 -12.65
C THR A 231 -1.96 -0.74 -13.69
N GLY A 232 -0.65 -0.52 -13.65
CA GLY A 232 0.28 -1.24 -14.52
C GLY A 232 0.46 -2.70 -14.07
N ASP A 233 0.71 -3.60 -15.00
CA ASP A 233 1.03 -4.98 -14.67
C ASP A 233 2.35 -5.05 -13.87
N GLY A 234 2.38 -5.83 -12.81
CA GLY A 234 3.52 -5.91 -11.90
C GLY A 234 3.83 -4.63 -11.12
N ALA A 235 2.97 -3.62 -11.19
CA ALA A 235 3.20 -2.34 -10.49
C ALA A 235 2.98 -2.43 -8.99
N ILE A 236 3.75 -1.65 -8.22
CA ILE A 236 3.66 -1.58 -6.76
C ILE A 236 3.42 -0.14 -6.33
N ALA A 237 2.28 0.13 -5.71
CA ALA A 237 1.94 1.42 -5.10
C ALA A 237 1.78 1.25 -3.59
N THR A 238 2.70 1.78 -2.79
CA THR A 238 2.68 1.66 -1.34
C THR A 238 2.76 3.02 -0.67
N GLY A 239 1.70 3.40 0.01
CA GLY A 239 1.58 4.67 0.73
C GLY A 239 0.24 5.35 0.48
N LEU A 240 -0.10 6.32 1.33
CA LEU A 240 -1.29 7.15 1.16
C LEU A 240 -1.22 7.91 -0.18
N GLY A 241 -2.21 7.73 -1.05
CA GLY A 241 -2.29 8.41 -2.34
C GLY A 241 -1.16 8.05 -3.32
N SER A 242 -0.47 6.93 -3.12
CA SER A 242 0.58 6.46 -4.04
C SER A 242 -0.03 5.97 -5.35
N VAL A 243 0.64 6.26 -6.46
CA VAL A 243 0.19 5.92 -7.83
C VAL A 243 1.31 5.23 -8.59
N ALA A 244 1.06 4.02 -9.09
CA ALA A 244 1.96 3.25 -9.95
C ALA A 244 1.19 2.78 -11.19
N ASN A 245 1.24 3.57 -12.26
CA ASN A 245 0.46 3.32 -13.48
C ASN A 245 1.28 2.66 -14.60
N GLY A 246 2.59 2.77 -14.57
CA GLY A 246 3.46 2.08 -15.53
C GLY A 246 3.59 0.60 -15.22
N ASN A 247 3.78 -0.24 -16.23
CA ASN A 247 4.09 -1.65 -16.05
C ASN A 247 5.42 -1.80 -15.28
N ASN A 248 5.45 -2.65 -14.25
CA ASN A 248 6.57 -2.82 -13.33
C ASN A 248 7.00 -1.54 -12.60
N ALA A 249 6.15 -0.52 -12.55
CA ALA A 249 6.45 0.72 -11.83
C ALA A 249 6.40 0.52 -10.32
N LEU A 250 7.29 1.22 -9.60
CA LEU A 250 7.37 1.20 -8.15
C LEU A 250 7.16 2.60 -7.57
N ALA A 251 6.08 2.80 -6.83
CA ALA A 251 5.77 4.04 -6.11
C ALA A 251 5.68 3.77 -4.61
N VAL A 252 6.68 4.21 -3.84
CA VAL A 252 6.75 3.98 -2.39
C VAL A 252 6.88 5.28 -1.62
N GLY A 253 5.86 5.59 -0.86
CA GLY A 253 5.72 6.81 -0.05
C GLY A 253 4.38 7.49 -0.24
N THR A 254 4.05 8.44 0.62
CA THR A 254 2.82 9.23 0.53
C THR A 254 2.84 10.12 -0.70
N ASN A 255 1.77 10.12 -1.49
CA ASN A 255 1.60 10.92 -2.71
C ASN A 255 2.75 10.75 -3.71
N THR A 256 3.30 9.55 -3.81
CA THR A 256 4.28 9.20 -4.85
C THR A 256 3.58 8.90 -6.17
N SER A 257 4.27 9.15 -7.29
CA SER A 257 3.73 8.86 -8.63
C SER A 257 4.82 8.31 -9.55
N ALA A 258 4.65 7.06 -10.00
CA ALA A 258 5.48 6.39 -10.98
C ALA A 258 4.62 6.02 -12.19
N THR A 259 4.74 6.78 -13.28
CA THR A 259 3.82 6.69 -14.43
C THR A 259 4.41 5.99 -15.66
N GLY A 260 5.71 6.00 -15.80
CA GLY A 260 6.39 5.28 -16.89
C GLY A 260 6.64 3.81 -16.55
N ALA A 261 6.77 2.98 -17.58
CA ALA A 261 7.13 1.58 -17.41
C ALA A 261 8.52 1.43 -16.76
N ASN A 262 8.64 0.57 -15.76
CA ASN A 262 9.83 0.34 -14.95
C ASN A 262 10.31 1.58 -14.15
N ASP A 263 9.50 2.62 -14.05
CA ASP A 263 9.82 3.80 -13.25
C ASP A 263 9.80 3.49 -11.74
N VAL A 264 10.66 4.20 -11.01
CA VAL A 264 10.74 4.11 -9.56
C VAL A 264 10.57 5.50 -8.95
N ALA A 265 9.52 5.70 -8.15
CA ALA A 265 9.31 6.89 -7.31
C ALA A 265 9.46 6.51 -5.84
N LEU A 266 10.51 6.99 -5.19
CA LEU A 266 10.86 6.61 -3.82
C LEU A 266 10.86 7.81 -2.87
N GLY A 267 10.08 7.71 -1.80
CA GLY A 267 9.92 8.75 -0.79
C GLY A 267 8.69 9.63 -1.02
N ALA A 268 8.13 10.19 0.06
CA ALA A 268 6.89 10.97 0.00
C ALA A 268 6.98 12.13 -1.01
N GLY A 269 5.98 12.26 -1.86
CA GLY A 269 5.90 13.30 -2.88
C GLY A 269 6.81 13.10 -4.09
N SER A 270 7.52 11.97 -4.21
CA SER A 270 8.33 11.69 -5.41
C SER A 270 7.46 11.48 -6.63
N VAL A 271 7.85 12.08 -7.74
CA VAL A 271 7.13 11.97 -9.02
C VAL A 271 8.12 11.69 -10.14
N THR A 272 7.90 10.62 -10.90
CA THR A 272 8.68 10.38 -12.11
C THR A 272 8.18 11.26 -13.24
N GLY A 273 9.09 11.84 -13.98
CA GLY A 273 8.83 12.62 -15.19
C GLY A 273 9.38 11.93 -16.43
N SER A 274 9.32 12.62 -17.55
CA SER A 274 9.96 12.14 -18.76
C SER A 274 11.47 12.07 -18.58
N ARG A 275 12.08 11.04 -19.09
CA ARG A 275 13.54 10.96 -19.14
C ARG A 275 14.12 12.12 -19.96
N ASN A 276 15.06 12.83 -19.39
CA ASN A 276 15.81 13.81 -20.13
C ASN A 276 16.84 13.08 -21.02
N ALA A 277 16.66 13.18 -22.33
CA ALA A 277 17.71 12.75 -23.24
C ALA A 277 18.89 13.71 -23.12
N LEU A 278 20.06 13.20 -22.77
CA LEU A 278 21.27 14.01 -22.75
C LEU A 278 21.67 14.29 -24.21
N THR A 279 21.52 15.54 -24.65
CA THR A 279 22.19 15.99 -25.85
C THR A 279 23.65 16.19 -25.54
N SER A 280 24.56 15.78 -26.45
CA SER A 280 25.97 15.99 -26.25
C SER A 280 26.29 17.47 -25.99
N ILE A 281 27.18 17.73 -25.04
CA ILE A 281 27.76 19.04 -24.78
C ILE A 281 29.19 19.05 -25.33
N THR A 282 29.60 20.16 -25.91
CA THR A 282 30.97 20.31 -26.44
C THR A 282 31.79 21.10 -25.43
N ILE A 283 32.87 20.51 -24.94
CA ILE A 283 33.85 21.16 -24.09
C ILE A 283 35.14 21.27 -24.87
N ASN A 284 35.57 22.50 -25.12
CA ASN A 284 36.83 22.79 -25.86
C ASN A 284 36.93 22.05 -27.22
N GLY A 285 35.81 21.98 -27.96
CA GLY A 285 35.75 21.31 -29.26
C GLY A 285 35.65 19.79 -29.20
N ALA A 286 35.74 19.16 -28.04
CA ALA A 286 35.47 17.75 -27.84
C ALA A 286 34.01 17.52 -27.41
N GLU A 287 33.34 16.62 -28.08
CA GLU A 287 32.00 16.21 -27.71
C GLU A 287 32.06 15.40 -26.40
N VAL A 288 31.43 15.91 -25.36
CA VAL A 288 31.34 15.26 -24.04
C VAL A 288 29.88 14.90 -23.77
N GLY A 289 29.64 13.67 -23.56
CA GLY A 289 28.32 13.13 -23.29
C GLY A 289 28.01 11.96 -24.22
N ASN A 290 27.04 11.23 -23.83
CA ASN A 290 26.43 10.13 -24.56
C ASN A 290 27.40 9.15 -25.29
N ASN A 291 28.19 8.42 -24.51
CA ASN A 291 28.99 7.28 -25.03
C ASN A 291 28.12 6.10 -25.48
N GLY A 292 26.91 6.34 -26.02
CA GLY A 292 25.96 5.29 -26.41
C GLY A 292 25.29 4.58 -25.25
N GLN A 293 25.39 5.09 -24.01
CA GLN A 293 24.80 4.50 -22.81
C GLN A 293 23.33 4.92 -22.58
N GLU A 294 22.68 5.55 -23.54
CA GLU A 294 21.28 5.98 -23.43
C GLU A 294 20.25 4.86 -23.63
N SER A 295 20.51 3.66 -23.16
CA SER A 295 19.54 2.55 -23.28
C SER A 295 18.45 2.55 -22.23
N GLY A 296 18.56 3.38 -21.17
CA GLY A 296 17.57 3.44 -20.10
C GLY A 296 16.25 4.06 -20.55
N THR A 297 15.14 3.36 -20.39
CA THR A 297 13.78 3.84 -20.70
C THR A 297 13.00 4.29 -19.48
N SER A 298 13.55 4.08 -18.28
CA SER A 298 12.91 4.33 -17.00
C SER A 298 13.65 5.38 -16.16
N VAL A 299 12.97 5.91 -15.16
CA VAL A 299 13.45 6.95 -14.27
C VAL A 299 13.38 6.48 -12.81
N LEU A 300 14.43 6.76 -12.03
CA LEU A 300 14.37 6.76 -10.58
C LEU A 300 14.19 8.20 -10.09
N ALA A 301 13.00 8.52 -9.59
CA ALA A 301 12.71 9.79 -8.95
C ALA A 301 12.77 9.64 -7.44
N VAL A 302 13.62 10.43 -6.81
CA VAL A 302 13.71 10.54 -5.36
C VAL A 302 13.23 11.91 -4.86
N GLY A 303 12.43 12.64 -5.67
CA GLY A 303 11.90 13.96 -5.40
C GLY A 303 10.89 14.47 -6.43
N ASN A 304 10.54 15.74 -6.32
CA ASN A 304 9.73 16.49 -7.27
C ASN A 304 10.30 17.90 -7.49
N SER A 305 9.65 18.69 -8.34
CA SER A 305 10.10 20.05 -8.71
C SER A 305 10.27 21.02 -7.55
N THR A 306 9.66 20.77 -6.40
CA THR A 306 9.65 21.69 -5.25
C THR A 306 10.38 21.14 -4.03
N SER A 307 10.75 19.86 -4.03
CA SER A 307 11.28 19.17 -2.85
C SER A 307 12.32 18.13 -3.25
N ALA A 308 13.58 18.56 -3.27
CA ALA A 308 14.76 17.73 -3.51
C ALA A 308 15.26 17.07 -2.23
N ARG A 309 15.91 15.91 -2.35
CA ARG A 309 16.58 15.20 -1.24
C ARG A 309 18.04 14.89 -1.58
N GLN A 310 18.87 14.87 -0.56
CA GLN A 310 20.24 14.38 -0.69
C GLN A 310 20.25 12.85 -0.70
N VAL A 311 21.09 12.28 -1.55
CA VAL A 311 21.51 10.88 -1.40
C VAL A 311 22.82 10.86 -0.63
N GLN A 312 22.80 10.35 0.57
CA GLN A 312 23.96 10.26 1.45
C GLN A 312 24.56 8.85 1.40
N TYR A 313 25.83 8.74 1.82
CA TYR A 313 26.54 7.46 1.95
C TYR A 313 26.72 6.71 0.63
N VAL A 314 26.78 7.42 -0.49
CA VAL A 314 27.12 6.82 -1.78
C VAL A 314 28.61 6.51 -1.80
N SER A 315 28.95 5.26 -2.09
CA SER A 315 30.31 4.81 -2.32
C SER A 315 30.91 5.48 -3.55
N SER A 316 32.23 5.53 -3.65
CA SER A 316 32.89 6.02 -4.84
C SER A 316 32.55 5.14 -6.05
N GLY A 317 32.03 5.76 -7.10
CA GLY A 317 31.75 5.09 -8.37
C GLY A 317 33.04 4.88 -9.18
N LEU A 318 33.02 3.89 -10.08
CA LEU A 318 34.10 3.69 -11.04
C LEU A 318 34.15 4.88 -12.00
N ILE A 319 35.32 5.50 -12.15
CA ILE A 319 35.54 6.56 -13.13
C ILE A 319 36.21 5.94 -14.35
N SER A 320 35.43 5.69 -15.41
CA SER A 320 35.90 5.18 -16.67
C SER A 320 34.99 5.67 -17.82
N ALA A 321 35.43 5.49 -19.04
CA ALA A 321 34.65 5.92 -20.22
C ALA A 321 33.30 5.18 -20.37
N THR A 322 33.13 4.03 -19.72
CA THR A 322 31.94 3.17 -19.83
C THR A 322 31.20 3.02 -18.51
N SER A 323 31.63 3.71 -17.44
CA SER A 323 30.97 3.62 -16.14
C SER A 323 29.60 4.30 -16.17
N THR A 324 28.64 3.64 -15.52
CA THR A 324 27.31 4.17 -15.22
C THR A 324 27.10 4.41 -13.73
N ASP A 325 28.17 4.33 -12.94
CA ASP A 325 28.11 4.53 -11.50
C ASP A 325 27.86 5.99 -11.13
N ALA A 326 27.15 6.21 -10.04
CA ALA A 326 27.01 7.52 -9.44
C ALA A 326 28.35 7.98 -8.84
N ILE A 327 28.66 9.27 -8.97
CA ILE A 327 29.87 9.90 -8.41
C ILE A 327 29.52 10.54 -7.06
N ASN A 328 30.34 10.32 -6.03
CA ASN A 328 30.16 10.97 -4.73
C ASN A 328 30.92 12.31 -4.62
N GLY A 329 30.59 13.05 -3.55
CA GLY A 329 31.16 14.38 -3.32
C GLY A 329 32.69 14.41 -3.19
N SER A 330 33.33 13.34 -2.69
CA SER A 330 34.81 13.29 -2.55
C SER A 330 35.51 13.15 -3.91
N GLN A 331 34.93 12.39 -4.84
CA GLN A 331 35.44 12.30 -6.19
C GLN A 331 35.37 13.64 -6.92
N LEU A 332 34.25 14.36 -6.74
CA LEU A 332 34.08 15.70 -7.27
C LEU A 332 35.06 16.70 -6.65
N TYR A 333 35.26 16.62 -5.34
CA TYR A 333 36.24 17.48 -4.63
C TYR A 333 37.64 17.31 -5.22
N ASN A 334 38.06 16.08 -5.53
CA ASN A 334 39.35 15.82 -6.16
C ASN A 334 39.47 16.50 -7.54
N VAL A 335 38.42 16.45 -8.36
CA VAL A 335 38.36 17.15 -9.65
C VAL A 335 38.51 18.66 -9.46
N ILE A 336 37.75 19.24 -8.52
CA ILE A 336 37.81 20.67 -8.19
C ILE A 336 39.23 21.05 -7.75
N THR A 337 39.90 20.23 -6.94
CA THR A 337 41.25 20.45 -6.48
C THR A 337 42.28 20.50 -7.62
N VAL A 338 42.19 19.57 -8.57
CA VAL A 338 43.02 19.55 -9.79
C VAL A 338 42.75 20.79 -10.63
N VAL A 339 41.50 21.16 -10.83
CA VAL A 339 41.09 22.34 -11.60
C VAL A 339 41.67 23.62 -10.94
N ASN A 340 41.56 23.78 -9.64
CA ASN A 340 42.11 24.93 -8.92
C ASN A 340 43.66 25.00 -9.00
N SER A 341 44.32 23.84 -8.92
CA SER A 341 45.76 23.75 -9.11
C SER A 341 46.21 24.19 -10.52
N THR A 342 45.44 23.74 -11.53
CA THR A 342 45.67 24.14 -12.94
C THR A 342 45.48 25.64 -13.11
N ALA A 343 44.43 26.22 -12.55
CA ALA A 343 44.15 27.65 -12.60
C ALA A 343 45.29 28.46 -11.90
N SER A 344 45.79 27.97 -10.75
CA SER A 344 46.92 28.61 -10.04
C SER A 344 48.21 28.57 -10.91
N THR A 345 48.46 27.43 -11.55
CA THR A 345 49.62 27.28 -12.47
C THR A 345 49.51 28.24 -13.65
N ALA A 346 48.31 28.35 -14.24
CA ALA A 346 48.06 29.28 -15.34
C ALA A 346 48.28 30.76 -14.92
N THR A 347 47.82 31.09 -13.68
CA THR A 347 48.05 32.45 -13.13
C THR A 347 49.51 32.73 -12.88
N ALA A 348 50.26 31.77 -12.33
CA ALA A 348 51.70 31.87 -12.16
C ALA A 348 52.44 32.04 -13.49
N ALA A 349 52.06 31.29 -14.52
CA ALA A 349 52.58 31.39 -15.89
C ALA A 349 52.32 32.78 -16.48
N LYS A 350 51.09 33.29 -16.27
CA LYS A 350 50.76 34.67 -16.69
C LYS A 350 51.64 35.72 -15.98
N THR A 351 51.76 35.62 -14.69
CA THR A 351 52.64 36.54 -13.90
C THR A 351 54.08 36.47 -14.33
N ALA A 352 54.59 35.28 -14.64
CA ALA A 352 55.94 35.11 -15.13
C ALA A 352 56.11 35.77 -16.51
N ALA A 353 55.11 35.66 -17.37
CA ALA A 353 55.11 36.29 -18.71
C ALA A 353 55.03 37.83 -18.59
N ASP A 354 54.14 38.34 -17.71
CA ASP A 354 54.02 39.79 -17.47
C ASP A 354 55.35 40.36 -16.91
N ASN A 355 56.04 39.64 -16.00
CA ASN A 355 57.35 40.00 -15.50
C ASN A 355 58.44 39.94 -16.61
N ALA A 356 58.36 38.95 -17.48
CA ALA A 356 59.28 38.87 -18.61
C ALA A 356 59.10 40.03 -19.60
N GLN A 357 57.83 40.42 -19.83
CA GLN A 357 57.51 41.58 -20.68
C GLN A 357 58.02 42.90 -20.05
N ALA A 358 57.85 43.08 -18.73
CA ALA A 358 58.36 44.22 -18.02
C ALA A 358 59.91 44.30 -18.11
N THR A 359 60.58 43.16 -17.93
CA THR A 359 62.02 43.04 -18.09
C THR A 359 62.49 43.39 -19.53
N ALA A 360 61.74 42.89 -20.54
CA ALA A 360 62.03 43.22 -21.95
C ALA A 360 61.84 44.73 -22.23
N GLY A 361 60.75 45.32 -21.70
CA GLY A 361 60.53 46.77 -21.79
C GLY A 361 61.66 47.60 -21.21
N ASN A 362 62.23 47.20 -20.08
CA ASN A 362 63.36 47.84 -19.43
C ASN A 362 64.66 47.66 -20.24
N ALA A 363 64.80 46.54 -20.95
CA ALA A 363 65.97 46.27 -21.80
C ALA A 363 65.91 46.99 -23.16
N GLN A 364 64.76 47.52 -23.56
CA GLN A 364 64.54 48.20 -24.85
C GLN A 364 65.34 49.48 -24.98
N SER A 365 65.81 50.04 -23.88
CA SER A 365 66.63 51.27 -23.85
C SER A 365 68.06 51.07 -24.32
N THR A 366 68.54 49.85 -24.56
CA THR A 366 69.92 49.56 -24.84
C THR A 366 70.16 48.85 -26.18
N ALA A 367 69.52 49.29 -27.27
CA ALA A 367 69.84 48.85 -28.60
C ALA A 367 69.05 47.64 -29.16
N THR A 368 69.18 47.46 -30.43
CA THR A 368 68.51 46.60 -31.40
C THR A 368 68.30 45.15 -30.96
N ALA A 369 69.08 44.63 -30.01
CA ALA A 369 68.93 43.29 -29.44
C ALA A 369 67.71 43.18 -28.51
N ALA A 370 67.34 44.26 -27.85
CA ALA A 370 66.19 44.28 -26.93
C ALA A 370 64.84 44.17 -27.65
N LYS A 371 64.76 44.61 -28.91
CA LYS A 371 63.50 44.53 -29.66
C LYS A 371 63.09 43.07 -29.94
N SER A 372 64.03 42.21 -30.33
CA SER A 372 63.69 40.80 -30.53
C SER A 372 63.40 40.09 -29.19
N VAL A 373 64.03 40.52 -28.09
CA VAL A 373 63.70 40.01 -26.76
C VAL A 373 62.32 40.55 -26.29
N ALA A 374 62.01 41.83 -26.57
CA ALA A 374 60.71 42.41 -26.28
C ALA A 374 59.59 41.73 -27.10
N ASP A 375 59.81 41.48 -28.40
CA ASP A 375 58.89 40.80 -29.27
C ASP A 375 58.68 39.33 -28.83
N LEU A 376 59.74 38.64 -28.39
CA LEU A 376 59.66 37.30 -27.86
C LEU A 376 58.96 37.26 -26.49
N SER A 377 59.26 38.23 -25.64
CA SER A 377 58.57 38.38 -24.34
C SER A 377 57.09 38.68 -24.53
N GLN A 378 56.73 39.49 -25.51
CA GLN A 378 55.35 39.73 -25.91
C GLN A 378 54.66 38.42 -26.39
N THR A 379 55.38 37.61 -27.13
CA THR A 379 54.90 36.30 -27.61
C THR A 379 54.66 35.34 -26.44
N ILE A 380 55.61 35.29 -25.51
CA ILE A 380 55.48 34.48 -24.28
C ILE A 380 54.29 34.96 -23.41
N ALA A 381 54.19 36.31 -23.25
CA ALA A 381 53.07 36.88 -22.48
C ALA A 381 51.70 36.61 -23.11
N THR A 382 51.61 36.71 -24.41
CA THR A 382 50.36 36.41 -25.16
C THR A 382 50.00 34.92 -25.07
N THR A 383 51.00 34.05 -25.24
CA THR A 383 50.78 32.58 -25.14
C THR A 383 50.36 32.19 -23.74
N ALA A 384 51.00 32.76 -22.72
CA ALA A 384 50.64 32.51 -21.32
C ALA A 384 49.25 33.07 -20.97
N SER A 385 48.88 34.25 -21.51
CA SER A 385 47.55 34.81 -21.35
C SER A 385 46.47 33.90 -22.03
N MET A 386 46.79 33.41 -23.21
CA MET A 386 45.92 32.43 -23.92
C MET A 386 45.83 31.12 -23.15
N THR A 387 46.93 30.62 -22.64
CA THR A 387 46.96 29.42 -21.78
C THR A 387 46.16 29.63 -20.48
N ALA A 388 46.30 30.79 -19.86
CA ALA A 388 45.55 31.18 -18.69
C ALA A 388 44.05 31.31 -18.98
N THR A 389 43.70 31.86 -20.15
CA THR A 389 42.30 31.95 -20.59
C THR A 389 41.72 30.57 -20.87
N THR A 390 42.48 29.71 -21.52
CA THR A 390 42.08 28.32 -21.79
C THR A 390 41.90 27.54 -20.47
N ALA A 391 42.85 27.66 -19.56
CA ALA A 391 42.76 27.03 -18.25
C ALA A 391 41.56 27.54 -17.41
N LYS A 392 41.28 28.85 -17.49
CA LYS A 392 40.09 29.46 -16.82
C LYS A 392 38.78 28.94 -17.44
N THR A 393 38.73 28.85 -18.75
CA THR A 393 37.55 28.28 -19.44
C THR A 393 37.37 26.81 -19.09
N THR A 394 38.45 26.04 -19.06
CA THR A 394 38.41 24.62 -18.65
C THR A 394 37.94 24.49 -17.19
N ALA A 395 38.43 25.36 -16.29
CA ALA A 395 38.03 25.38 -14.92
C ALA A 395 36.53 25.71 -14.71
N ASN A 396 36.03 26.70 -15.46
CA ASN A 396 34.62 27.06 -15.42
C ASN A 396 33.73 25.94 -15.95
N ASN A 397 34.12 25.35 -17.07
CA ASN A 397 33.35 24.24 -17.68
C ASN A 397 33.34 23.00 -16.76
N ALA A 398 34.48 22.70 -16.11
CA ALA A 398 34.55 21.60 -15.16
C ALA A 398 33.67 21.86 -13.90
N LEU A 399 33.63 23.11 -13.43
CA LEU A 399 32.78 23.50 -12.31
C LEU A 399 31.27 23.39 -12.67
N GLU A 400 30.92 23.79 -13.88
CA GLU A 400 29.55 23.67 -14.40
C GLU A 400 29.16 22.19 -14.53
N LEU A 401 30.02 21.37 -15.13
CA LEU A 401 29.80 19.93 -15.23
C LEU A 401 29.66 19.28 -13.84
N ALA A 402 30.47 19.73 -12.89
CA ALA A 402 30.41 19.28 -11.53
C ALA A 402 29.10 19.64 -10.83
N ASN A 403 28.61 20.86 -11.06
CA ASN A 403 27.31 21.29 -10.54
C ASN A 403 26.14 20.52 -11.16
N GLN A 404 26.21 20.23 -12.46
CA GLN A 404 25.23 19.38 -13.13
C GLN A 404 25.24 17.95 -12.57
N ALA A 405 26.44 17.38 -12.37
CA ALA A 405 26.58 16.05 -11.75
C ALA A 405 26.02 16.02 -10.32
N ALA A 406 26.26 17.06 -9.54
CA ALA A 406 25.74 17.19 -8.18
C ALA A 406 24.20 17.28 -8.18
N ASN A 407 23.62 18.03 -9.11
CA ASN A 407 22.17 18.10 -9.27
C ASN A 407 21.55 16.74 -9.65
N ILE A 408 22.19 16.02 -10.57
CA ILE A 408 21.77 14.65 -10.92
C ILE A 408 21.87 13.73 -9.69
N TYR A 409 22.96 13.85 -8.95
CA TYR A 409 23.16 13.07 -7.74
C TYR A 409 22.07 13.33 -6.70
N PHE A 410 21.72 14.59 -6.43
CA PHE A 410 20.67 14.93 -5.49
C PHE A 410 19.31 14.42 -5.96
N HIS A 411 19.01 14.52 -7.24
CA HIS A 411 17.74 14.04 -7.79
C HIS A 411 17.60 12.51 -7.75
N VAL A 412 18.70 11.79 -8.01
CA VAL A 412 18.68 10.33 -7.95
C VAL A 412 18.50 9.84 -6.50
N ASN A 413 18.97 10.60 -5.53
CA ASN A 413 19.06 10.13 -4.15
C ASN A 413 17.90 10.55 -3.25
N ASP A 414 17.22 11.62 -3.59
CA ASP A 414 16.34 12.28 -2.67
C ASP A 414 14.85 11.96 -2.93
N GLY A 415 14.54 11.54 -4.12
CA GLY A 415 13.23 10.98 -4.42
C GLY A 415 12.06 11.95 -4.39
N THR A 416 12.28 13.26 -4.43
CA THR A 416 11.19 14.22 -4.28
C THR A 416 11.08 15.28 -5.35
N GLU A 417 11.98 15.33 -6.32
CA GLU A 417 11.87 16.32 -7.38
C GLU A 417 11.58 15.73 -8.74
N ASP A 418 10.73 16.42 -9.43
CA ASP A 418 10.44 16.20 -10.84
C ASP A 418 11.67 16.60 -11.67
N ILE A 419 12.35 15.61 -12.28
CA ILE A 419 13.53 15.84 -13.13
C ILE A 419 13.19 16.65 -14.40
N ASP A 420 11.90 16.79 -14.73
CA ASP A 420 11.46 17.62 -15.86
C ASP A 420 11.63 19.12 -15.61
N ARG A 421 12.01 19.52 -14.39
CA ARG A 421 12.23 20.91 -14.03
C ARG A 421 13.63 21.20 -13.50
N LEU A 422 14.64 20.65 -14.13
CA LEU A 422 15.91 21.38 -14.12
C LEU A 422 15.62 22.78 -14.65
N PRO A 423 16.06 23.84 -13.95
CA PRO A 423 15.82 25.19 -14.38
C PRO A 423 16.22 25.29 -15.87
N SER A 424 15.33 25.81 -16.69
CA SER A 424 15.66 26.11 -18.06
C SER A 424 16.98 26.89 -18.10
N GLU A 425 17.76 26.75 -19.14
CA GLU A 425 19.03 27.54 -19.30
C GLU A 425 18.88 29.00 -18.91
N GLU A 426 17.68 29.53 -18.97
CA GLU A 426 17.31 30.91 -18.61
C GLU A 426 17.32 31.16 -17.10
N SER A 427 16.94 30.20 -16.26
CA SER A 427 17.00 30.36 -14.79
C SER A 427 18.43 30.21 -14.24
N LEU A 428 19.27 29.45 -14.94
CA LEU A 428 20.71 29.37 -14.62
C LEU A 428 21.45 30.66 -15.05
N ARG A 429 20.96 31.34 -16.09
CA ARG A 429 21.50 32.66 -16.51
C ARG A 429 21.11 33.78 -15.57
N THR A 430 19.99 33.73 -14.87
CA THR A 430 19.53 34.76 -13.95
C THR A 430 20.14 34.63 -12.55
N ASN A 431 20.57 33.41 -12.14
CA ASN A 431 21.23 33.21 -10.84
C ASN A 431 22.76 33.14 -10.95
N GLY A 432 23.30 32.97 -12.12
CA GLY A 432 24.70 33.24 -12.40
C GLY A 432 24.90 34.73 -12.43
N GLY A 433 25.17 35.30 -11.27
CA GLY A 433 25.54 36.69 -11.17
C GLY A 433 26.52 37.04 -12.27
N SER A 434 26.16 37.96 -13.14
CA SER A 434 27.08 38.50 -14.13
C SER A 434 28.36 38.94 -13.38
N VAL A 435 29.40 38.16 -13.49
CA VAL A 435 30.73 38.69 -13.26
C VAL A 435 30.96 39.67 -14.42
N ARG A 436 30.45 40.89 -14.26
CA ARG A 436 30.93 41.98 -15.07
C ARG A 436 32.40 42.11 -14.75
N SER A 437 33.22 41.69 -15.65
CA SER A 437 34.59 42.19 -15.71
C SER A 437 34.47 43.69 -15.91
N SER A 438 34.51 44.49 -14.86
CA SER A 438 34.92 45.89 -14.96
C SER A 438 36.39 45.87 -15.35
N ALA A 439 36.67 45.94 -16.64
CA ALA A 439 37.93 46.42 -17.09
C ALA A 439 38.06 47.87 -16.65
N GLY A 440 38.99 48.11 -15.75
CA GLY A 440 39.58 49.38 -15.38
C GLY A 440 41.06 49.19 -15.40
#